data_a0c82f15e6220702206cb671138111d7
#
_entry.id   a0c82f15e6220702206cb671138111d7
#
_cell.length_a   1.000
_cell.length_b   1.000
_cell.length_c   1.000
_cell.angle_alpha   90.00
_cell.angle_beta   90.00
_cell.angle_gamma   90.00
#
_symmetry.space_group_name_H-M   'P 1'
#
loop_
_entity.id
_entity.type
_entity.pdbx_description
1 polymer ?
#
loop_
_entity_poly.entity_id
_entity_poly.type
_entity_poly.pdbx_seq_one_letter_code
_entity_poly.pdbx_strand_id
1 'polypeptide(L)'
;VGPSGQPGRRGGARHAIEGTLITGLVTAVIAVPIGILTAVYLVEYGRGPAARAVSFMVDILSGVPSIVAALFVYAVWVTMLDRQRVGFAVCLALVILMIPTIVRSTEEMLKLVPNELREAAYALGVPKWVTVTRIVLRTAMSGIITGVLLGLARVMGETAPLLILVVYSQSFNTNIFSGAFGTL
;
A
#
# COMPACT_ATOMS: atom_id res chain seq x y z
N VAL A 1 -40.65 -33.09 3.02
CA VAL A 1 -41.05 -31.71 3.37
C VAL A 1 -39.91 -31.13 4.20
N GLY A 2 -38.92 -30.52 3.63
CA GLY A 2 -37.89 -29.78 4.30
C GLY A 2 -37.98 -28.31 3.91
N PRO A 3 -38.05 -27.36 4.82
CA PRO A 3 -37.83 -25.96 4.50
C PRO A 3 -36.34 -25.73 4.50
N SER A 4 -35.76 -25.66 3.31
CA SER A 4 -34.43 -25.12 3.11
C SER A 4 -34.47 -23.62 3.38
N GLY A 5 -34.30 -23.23 4.65
CA GLY A 5 -33.92 -21.88 5.01
C GLY A 5 -32.53 -21.58 4.51
N GLN A 6 -32.42 -21.06 3.30
CA GLN A 6 -31.20 -20.40 2.85
C GLN A 6 -31.18 -19.01 3.50
N PRO A 7 -30.28 -18.72 4.46
CA PRO A 7 -30.04 -17.36 4.90
C PRO A 7 -29.25 -16.66 3.81
N GLY A 8 -29.95 -15.93 3.08
CA GLY A 8 -29.79 -14.80 2.24
C GLY A 8 -28.49 -14.48 1.59
N ARG A 9 -28.54 -14.45 0.27
CA ARG A 9 -27.67 -13.74 -0.69
C ARG A 9 -27.33 -12.27 -0.32
N ARG A 10 -27.97 -11.69 0.69
CA ARG A 10 -27.73 -10.32 1.15
C ARG A 10 -26.51 -10.19 2.08
N GLY A 11 -26.03 -11.26 2.69
CA GLY A 11 -24.85 -11.24 3.55
C GLY A 11 -23.52 -11.27 2.80
N GLY A 12 -23.46 -11.92 1.63
CA GLY A 12 -22.23 -12.14 0.90
C GLY A 12 -21.55 -10.86 0.37
N ALA A 13 -22.31 -9.98 -0.27
CA ALA A 13 -21.77 -8.74 -0.82
C ALA A 13 -21.28 -7.76 0.27
N ARG A 14 -22.06 -7.65 1.37
CA ARG A 14 -21.68 -6.80 2.49
C ARG A 14 -20.40 -7.29 3.16
N HIS A 15 -20.30 -8.58 3.40
CA HIS A 15 -19.12 -9.21 3.98
C HIS A 15 -17.86 -9.05 3.11
N ALA A 16 -18.02 -9.21 1.80
CA ALA A 16 -16.94 -9.01 0.85
C ALA A 16 -16.47 -7.54 0.81
N ILE A 17 -17.39 -6.57 0.85
CA ILE A 17 -17.05 -5.15 0.92
C ILE A 17 -16.30 -4.82 2.23
N GLU A 18 -16.80 -5.31 3.36
CA GLU A 18 -16.16 -5.10 4.67
C GLU A 18 -14.73 -5.69 4.68
N GLY A 19 -14.54 -6.91 4.14
CA GLY A 19 -13.25 -7.55 4.01
C GLY A 19 -12.26 -6.76 3.13
N THR A 20 -12.71 -6.30 1.98
CA THR A 20 -11.90 -5.49 1.06
C THR A 20 -11.50 -4.15 1.70
N LEU A 21 -12.41 -3.49 2.41
CA LEU A 21 -12.14 -2.24 3.12
C LEU A 21 -11.11 -2.43 4.24
N ILE A 22 -11.23 -3.48 5.04
CA ILE A 22 -10.28 -3.79 6.11
C ILE A 22 -8.89 -4.07 5.53
N THR A 23 -8.84 -4.91 4.50
CA THR A 23 -7.58 -5.25 3.82
C THR A 23 -6.92 -4.02 3.20
N GLY A 24 -7.69 -3.18 2.50
CA GLY A 24 -7.21 -1.92 1.93
C GLY A 24 -6.70 -0.94 2.98
N LEU A 25 -7.42 -0.80 4.09
CA LEU A 25 -7.04 0.09 5.18
C LEU A 25 -5.76 -0.36 5.88
N VAL A 26 -5.63 -1.65 6.20
CA VAL A 26 -4.41 -2.22 6.80
C VAL A 26 -3.21 -2.05 5.86
N THR A 27 -3.41 -2.33 4.57
CA THR A 27 -2.38 -2.12 3.54
C THR A 27 -1.95 -0.66 3.49
N ALA A 28 -2.89 0.29 3.51
CA ALA A 28 -2.61 1.72 3.48
C ALA A 28 -1.85 2.19 4.71
N VAL A 29 -2.26 1.77 5.91
CA VAL A 29 -1.58 2.15 7.16
C VAL A 29 -0.10 1.77 7.16
N ILE A 30 0.26 0.69 6.48
CA ILE A 30 1.66 0.25 6.34
C ILE A 30 2.34 0.94 5.15
N ALA A 31 1.72 0.92 3.97
CA ALA A 31 2.34 1.35 2.73
C ALA A 31 2.49 2.87 2.62
N VAL A 32 1.52 3.64 3.12
CA VAL A 32 1.52 5.12 2.99
C VAL A 32 2.70 5.75 3.73
N PRO A 33 2.92 5.50 5.03
CA PRO A 33 4.06 6.11 5.72
C PRO A 33 5.40 5.68 5.13
N ILE A 34 5.56 4.39 4.78
CA ILE A 34 6.79 3.89 4.17
C ILE A 34 7.03 4.55 2.82
N GLY A 35 6.01 4.63 1.97
CA GLY A 35 6.11 5.23 0.64
C GLY A 35 6.45 6.72 0.69
N ILE A 36 5.76 7.49 1.54
CA ILE A 36 6.02 8.93 1.70
C ILE A 36 7.43 9.19 2.25
N LEU A 37 7.83 8.47 3.30
CA LEU A 37 9.17 8.63 3.88
C LEU A 37 10.28 8.26 2.89
N THR A 38 10.08 7.21 2.10
CA THR A 38 11.02 6.80 1.04
C THR A 38 11.13 7.89 -0.03
N ALA A 39 10.01 8.44 -0.50
CA ALA A 39 10.01 9.52 -1.49
C ALA A 39 10.68 10.79 -0.96
N VAL A 40 10.39 11.18 0.28
CA VAL A 40 11.05 12.32 0.94
C VAL A 40 12.56 12.08 1.04
N TYR A 41 12.97 10.87 1.42
CA TYR A 41 14.38 10.52 1.44
C TYR A 41 15.00 10.67 0.05
N LEU A 42 14.40 10.12 -0.98
CA LEU A 42 14.93 10.15 -2.35
C LEU A 42 15.06 11.57 -2.91
N VAL A 43 14.07 12.43 -2.69
CA VAL A 43 14.03 13.79 -3.25
C VAL A 43 14.87 14.76 -2.43
N GLU A 44 14.77 14.73 -1.11
CA GLU A 44 15.35 15.76 -0.26
C GLU A 44 16.73 15.38 0.31
N TYR A 45 16.95 14.12 0.60
CA TYR A 45 18.17 13.64 1.27
C TYR A 45 19.00 12.68 0.42
N GLY A 46 18.38 12.03 -0.58
CA GLY A 46 19.00 10.98 -1.35
C GLY A 46 20.18 11.44 -2.20
N ARG A 47 21.41 11.14 -1.76
CA ARG A 47 22.62 11.35 -2.50
C ARG A 47 23.50 10.09 -2.46
N GLY A 48 24.15 9.79 -3.57
CA GLY A 48 25.11 8.67 -3.64
C GLY A 48 24.48 7.29 -3.96
N PRO A 49 25.22 6.20 -3.70
CA PRO A 49 24.85 4.86 -4.16
C PRO A 49 23.61 4.30 -3.47
N ALA A 50 23.38 4.64 -2.20
CA ALA A 50 22.20 4.16 -1.46
C ALA A 50 20.88 4.66 -2.06
N ALA A 51 20.80 5.96 -2.40
CA ALA A 51 19.60 6.51 -3.03
C ALA A 51 19.35 5.89 -4.42
N ARG A 52 20.41 5.64 -5.19
CA ARG A 52 20.30 4.95 -6.48
C ARG A 52 19.79 3.52 -6.32
N ALA A 53 20.27 2.79 -5.31
CA ALA A 53 19.81 1.43 -5.03
C ALA A 53 18.32 1.41 -4.63
N VAL A 54 17.89 2.33 -3.76
CA VAL A 54 16.47 2.43 -3.36
C VAL A 54 15.58 2.80 -4.54
N SER A 55 15.98 3.80 -5.36
CA SER A 55 15.24 4.17 -6.57
C SER A 55 15.13 3.00 -7.54
N PHE A 56 16.21 2.27 -7.77
CA PHE A 56 16.23 1.08 -8.63
C PHE A 56 15.32 -0.03 -8.10
N MET A 57 15.29 -0.27 -6.78
CA MET A 57 14.36 -1.23 -6.18
C MET A 57 12.90 -0.82 -6.39
N VAL A 58 12.59 0.46 -6.20
CA VAL A 58 11.25 1.00 -6.46
C VAL A 58 10.86 0.81 -7.93
N ASP A 59 11.78 1.03 -8.87
CA ASP A 59 11.54 0.82 -10.30
C ASP A 59 11.26 -0.65 -10.63
N ILE A 60 12.06 -1.57 -10.09
CA ILE A 60 11.81 -3.00 -10.26
C ILE A 60 10.43 -3.37 -9.71
N LEU A 61 10.12 -2.96 -8.47
CA LEU A 61 8.85 -3.28 -7.83
C LEU A 61 7.64 -2.70 -8.59
N SER A 62 7.78 -1.53 -9.21
CA SER A 62 6.71 -0.94 -10.02
C SER A 62 6.37 -1.74 -11.28
N GLY A 63 7.34 -2.50 -11.81
CA GLY A 63 7.18 -3.39 -12.96
C GLY A 63 6.77 -4.83 -12.63
N VAL A 64 6.70 -5.20 -11.35
CA VAL A 64 6.34 -6.58 -10.94
C VAL A 64 4.86 -6.85 -11.20
N PRO A 65 4.51 -7.92 -11.95
CA PRO A 65 3.13 -8.37 -12.07
C PRO A 65 2.55 -8.74 -10.69
N SER A 66 1.29 -8.38 -10.43
CA SER A 66 0.63 -8.63 -9.13
C SER A 66 0.61 -10.10 -8.73
N ILE A 67 0.51 -10.99 -9.71
CA ILE A 67 0.57 -12.45 -9.48
C ILE A 67 1.93 -12.89 -8.94
N VAL A 68 3.02 -12.27 -9.39
CA VAL A 68 4.38 -12.60 -8.93
C VAL A 68 4.57 -12.13 -7.47
N ALA A 69 4.09 -10.95 -7.12
CA ALA A 69 4.09 -10.47 -5.74
C ALA A 69 3.28 -11.40 -4.82
N ALA A 70 2.12 -11.87 -5.27
CA ALA A 70 1.29 -12.81 -4.53
C ALA A 70 1.99 -14.17 -4.34
N LEU A 71 2.62 -14.71 -5.38
CA LEU A 71 3.37 -15.96 -5.31
C LEU A 71 4.61 -15.85 -4.42
N PHE A 72 5.30 -14.72 -4.44
CA PHE A 72 6.43 -14.44 -3.55
C PHE A 72 5.99 -14.47 -2.09
N VAL A 73 4.92 -13.75 -1.75
CA VAL A 73 4.39 -13.76 -0.38
C VAL A 73 3.88 -15.15 0.00
N TYR A 74 3.25 -15.89 -0.93
CA TYR A 74 2.85 -17.26 -0.71
C TYR A 74 4.05 -18.16 -0.37
N ALA A 75 5.12 -18.07 -1.14
CA ALA A 75 6.32 -18.85 -0.91
C ALA A 75 6.96 -18.55 0.46
N VAL A 76 7.05 -17.26 0.82
CA VAL A 76 7.63 -16.87 2.11
C VAL A 76 6.70 -17.21 3.27
N TRP A 77 5.43 -16.81 3.20
CA TRP A 77 4.49 -16.93 4.32
C TRP A 77 4.03 -18.36 4.58
N VAL A 78 3.61 -19.05 3.52
CA VAL A 78 3.02 -20.38 3.62
C VAL A 78 4.08 -21.46 3.61
N THR A 79 5.09 -21.37 2.70
CA THR A 79 6.05 -22.46 2.49
C THR A 79 7.25 -22.36 3.41
N MET A 80 7.81 -21.14 3.63
CA MET A 80 9.02 -20.99 4.48
C MET A 80 8.68 -20.80 5.96
N LEU A 81 7.61 -20.09 6.29
CA LEU A 81 7.20 -19.82 7.68
C LEU A 81 6.15 -20.82 8.20
N ASP A 82 5.72 -21.78 7.37
CA ASP A 82 4.69 -22.79 7.69
C ASP A 82 3.44 -22.19 8.34
N ARG A 83 3.01 -21.02 7.82
CA ARG A 83 1.84 -20.30 8.33
C ARG A 83 0.61 -20.56 7.47
N GLN A 84 -0.55 -20.56 8.11
CA GLN A 84 -1.82 -20.71 7.40
C GLN A 84 -2.06 -19.54 6.44
N ARG A 85 -2.86 -19.79 5.40
CA ARG A 85 -3.34 -18.75 4.47
C ARG A 85 -4.29 -17.84 5.20
N VAL A 86 -3.89 -16.60 5.42
CA VAL A 86 -4.65 -15.61 6.19
C VAL A 86 -4.72 -14.28 5.43
N GLY A 87 -5.73 -13.47 5.73
CA GLY A 87 -5.90 -12.14 5.12
C GLY A 87 -4.69 -11.22 5.30
N PHE A 88 -3.91 -11.39 6.35
CA PHE A 88 -2.68 -10.62 6.56
C PHE A 88 -1.61 -10.88 5.50
N ALA A 89 -1.48 -12.10 4.99
CA ALA A 89 -0.57 -12.40 3.87
C ALA A 89 -0.99 -11.65 2.59
N VAL A 90 -2.29 -11.49 2.35
CA VAL A 90 -2.81 -10.63 1.28
C VAL A 90 -2.38 -9.20 1.49
N CYS A 91 -2.55 -8.64 2.71
CA CYS A 91 -2.13 -7.28 3.00
C CYS A 91 -0.64 -7.07 2.70
N LEU A 92 0.24 -8.03 3.03
CA LEU A 92 1.66 -7.95 2.71
C LEU A 92 1.93 -7.91 1.19
N ALA A 93 1.25 -8.74 0.42
CA ALA A 93 1.37 -8.72 -1.04
C ALA A 93 0.90 -7.38 -1.63
N LEU A 94 -0.20 -6.84 -1.12
CA LEU A 94 -0.74 -5.55 -1.54
C LEU A 94 0.16 -4.39 -1.11
N VAL A 95 0.81 -4.45 0.05
CA VAL A 95 1.82 -3.47 0.50
C VAL A 95 2.98 -3.41 -0.48
N ILE A 96 3.51 -4.55 -0.92
CA ILE A 96 4.60 -4.61 -1.90
C ILE A 96 4.22 -3.90 -3.21
N LEU A 97 2.97 -4.06 -3.65
CA LEU A 97 2.46 -3.42 -4.87
C LEU A 97 2.13 -1.93 -4.68
N MET A 98 1.71 -1.54 -3.49
CA MET A 98 1.29 -0.17 -3.20
C MET A 98 2.46 0.78 -2.95
N ILE A 99 3.53 0.32 -2.28
CA ILE A 99 4.69 1.15 -1.95
C ILE A 99 5.28 1.87 -3.17
N PRO A 100 5.64 1.20 -4.29
CA PRO A 100 6.24 1.88 -5.42
C PRO A 100 5.32 2.93 -6.05
N THR A 101 4.01 2.68 -6.08
CA THR A 101 3.01 3.64 -6.58
C THR A 101 3.02 4.92 -5.74
N ILE A 102 3.01 4.79 -4.40
CA ILE A 102 3.05 5.94 -3.49
C ILE A 102 4.39 6.67 -3.58
N VAL A 103 5.51 5.93 -3.63
CA VAL A 103 6.83 6.53 -3.76
C VAL A 103 6.90 7.40 -5.00
N ARG A 104 6.53 6.87 -6.17
CA ARG A 104 6.63 7.59 -7.45
C ARG A 104 5.70 8.80 -7.50
N SER A 105 4.44 8.66 -7.12
CA SER A 105 3.52 9.81 -7.10
C SER A 105 3.97 10.89 -6.11
N THR A 106 4.47 10.49 -4.95
CA THR A 106 5.00 11.45 -3.95
C THR A 106 6.27 12.14 -4.44
N GLU A 107 7.21 11.41 -5.06
CA GLU A 107 8.42 12.01 -5.68
C GLU A 107 8.06 13.07 -6.72
N GLU A 108 7.11 12.76 -7.60
CA GLU A 108 6.65 13.70 -8.62
C GLU A 108 6.07 14.96 -8.00
N MET A 109 5.23 14.83 -6.98
CA MET A 109 4.65 15.98 -6.27
C MET A 109 5.69 16.81 -5.53
N LEU A 110 6.68 16.18 -4.90
CA LEU A 110 7.77 16.88 -4.21
C LEU A 110 8.69 17.64 -5.19
N LYS A 111 8.90 17.08 -6.39
CA LYS A 111 9.70 17.73 -7.46
C LYS A 111 9.00 18.95 -8.07
N LEU A 112 7.66 19.01 -8.02
CA LEU A 112 6.89 20.16 -8.48
C LEU A 112 6.97 21.38 -7.52
N VAL A 113 7.40 21.18 -6.29
CA VAL A 113 7.56 22.28 -5.33
C VAL A 113 8.74 23.14 -5.77
N PRO A 114 8.55 24.47 -6.02
CA PRO A 114 9.59 25.38 -6.49
C PRO A 114 10.81 25.42 -5.54
N ASN A 115 12.02 25.47 -6.12
CA ASN A 115 13.25 25.58 -5.34
C ASN A 115 13.37 26.90 -4.59
N GLU A 116 12.77 27.97 -5.12
CA GLU A 116 12.72 29.30 -4.50
C GLU A 116 12.14 29.25 -3.08
N LEU A 117 11.14 28.38 -2.84
CA LEU A 117 10.58 28.21 -1.51
C LEU A 117 11.58 27.58 -0.53
N ARG A 118 12.41 26.66 -1.03
CA ARG A 118 13.47 26.02 -0.23
C ARG A 118 14.60 27.03 0.07
N GLU A 119 15.01 27.77 -0.94
CA GLU A 119 16.07 28.78 -0.84
C GLU A 119 15.65 29.93 0.10
N ALA A 120 14.41 30.41 -0.01
CA ALA A 120 13.89 31.43 0.88
C ALA A 120 13.88 30.96 2.35
N ALA A 121 13.49 29.72 2.60
CA ALA A 121 13.51 29.15 3.94
C ALA A 121 14.95 29.06 4.49
N TYR A 122 15.89 28.65 3.68
CA TYR A 122 17.30 28.58 4.09
C TYR A 122 17.92 29.98 4.31
N ALA A 123 17.54 30.96 3.50
CA ALA A 123 17.96 32.35 3.69
C ALA A 123 17.49 32.94 5.04
N LEU A 124 16.35 32.47 5.55
CA LEU A 124 15.82 32.82 6.87
C LEU A 124 16.43 31.97 8.02
N GLY A 125 17.41 31.13 7.74
CA GLY A 125 18.07 30.28 8.74
C GLY A 125 17.24 29.06 9.18
N VAL A 126 16.16 28.72 8.44
CA VAL A 126 15.32 27.56 8.78
C VAL A 126 16.06 26.26 8.50
N PRO A 127 16.18 25.33 9.46
CA PRO A 127 16.87 24.06 9.25
C PRO A 127 16.13 23.19 8.24
N LYS A 128 16.89 22.34 7.51
CA LYS A 128 16.39 21.54 6.39
C LYS A 128 15.17 20.68 6.76
N TRP A 129 15.18 20.02 7.91
CA TRP A 129 14.08 19.15 8.32
C TRP A 129 12.76 19.92 8.54
N VAL A 130 12.83 21.18 9.02
CA VAL A 130 11.66 22.05 9.17
C VAL A 130 11.16 22.51 7.81
N THR A 131 12.07 22.90 6.90
CA THR A 131 11.73 23.28 5.53
C THR A 131 10.99 22.12 4.84
N VAL A 132 11.51 20.90 4.93
CA VAL A 132 10.89 19.71 4.33
C VAL A 132 9.50 19.43 4.94
N THR A 133 9.40 19.42 6.26
CA THR A 133 8.14 19.01 6.93
C THR A 133 7.05 20.08 6.90
N ARG A 134 7.40 21.37 7.03
CA ARG A 134 6.44 22.46 7.14
C ARG A 134 6.17 23.20 5.85
N ILE A 135 7.10 23.21 4.92
CA ILE A 135 6.98 23.93 3.65
C ILE A 135 6.75 22.93 2.52
N VAL A 136 7.74 22.09 2.23
CA VAL A 136 7.72 21.20 1.06
C VAL A 136 6.57 20.20 1.11
N LEU A 137 6.48 19.40 2.19
CA LEU A 137 5.40 18.43 2.35
C LEU A 137 4.02 19.08 2.39
N ARG A 138 3.89 20.24 3.05
CA ARG A 138 2.62 20.94 3.13
C ARG A 138 2.17 21.49 1.77
N THR A 139 3.09 21.98 0.96
CA THR A 139 2.82 22.46 -0.39
C THR A 139 2.43 21.29 -1.33
N ALA A 140 3.10 20.16 -1.21
CA ALA A 140 2.82 18.96 -2.02
C ALA A 140 1.63 18.12 -1.52
N MET A 141 1.04 18.44 -0.37
CA MET A 141 0.08 17.57 0.34
C MET A 141 -1.13 17.16 -0.50
N SER A 142 -1.71 18.10 -1.26
CA SER A 142 -2.88 17.80 -2.11
C SER A 142 -2.57 16.73 -3.16
N GLY A 143 -1.41 16.83 -3.80
CA GLY A 143 -0.95 15.84 -4.78
C GLY A 143 -0.58 14.51 -4.14
N ILE A 144 0.04 14.52 -2.95
CA ILE A 144 0.36 13.30 -2.20
C ILE A 144 -0.92 12.57 -1.82
N ILE A 145 -1.94 13.26 -1.32
CA ILE A 145 -3.24 12.65 -0.99
C ILE A 145 -3.87 12.03 -2.24
N THR A 146 -3.85 12.73 -3.37
CA THR A 146 -4.35 12.19 -4.64
C THR A 146 -3.61 10.92 -5.06
N GLY A 147 -2.28 10.89 -4.94
CA GLY A 147 -1.47 9.72 -5.21
C GLY A 147 -1.77 8.53 -4.29
N VAL A 148 -1.98 8.80 -3.00
CA VAL A 148 -2.40 7.79 -2.02
C VAL A 148 -3.77 7.22 -2.36
N LEU A 149 -4.75 8.06 -2.70
CA LEU A 149 -6.09 7.62 -3.10
C LEU A 149 -6.06 6.79 -4.39
N LEU A 150 -5.23 7.16 -5.34
CA LEU A 150 -5.03 6.39 -6.57
C LEU A 150 -4.39 5.03 -6.29
N GLY A 151 -3.39 4.98 -5.41
CA GLY A 151 -2.79 3.73 -4.93
C GLY A 151 -3.78 2.82 -4.22
N LEU A 152 -4.64 3.39 -3.37
CA LEU A 152 -5.73 2.66 -2.71
C LEU A 152 -6.73 2.09 -3.72
N ALA A 153 -7.20 2.92 -4.67
CA ALA A 153 -8.13 2.48 -5.69
C ALA A 153 -7.58 1.31 -6.51
N ARG A 154 -6.28 1.37 -6.86
CA ARG A 154 -5.59 0.28 -7.54
C ARG A 154 -5.57 -1.00 -6.70
N VAL A 155 -5.15 -0.92 -5.45
CA VAL A 155 -5.04 -2.08 -4.54
C VAL A 155 -6.39 -2.71 -4.27
N MET A 156 -7.45 -1.92 -4.12
CA MET A 156 -8.81 -2.44 -3.92
C MET A 156 -9.38 -3.16 -5.16
N GLY A 157 -8.84 -2.88 -6.35
CA GLY A 157 -9.19 -3.58 -7.59
C GLY A 157 -8.34 -4.82 -7.89
N GLU A 158 -7.34 -5.14 -7.07
CA GLU A 158 -6.45 -6.28 -7.29
C GLU A 158 -7.12 -7.60 -6.87
N THR A 159 -7.19 -8.55 -7.82
CA THR A 159 -7.80 -9.87 -7.60
C THR A 159 -6.79 -10.99 -7.40
N ALA A 160 -5.59 -10.88 -7.99
CA ALA A 160 -4.60 -11.96 -7.99
C ALA A 160 -4.10 -12.36 -6.59
N PRO A 161 -3.72 -11.45 -5.68
CA PRO A 161 -3.33 -11.79 -4.32
C PRO A 161 -4.44 -12.46 -3.52
N LEU A 162 -5.69 -12.04 -3.76
CA LEU A 162 -6.85 -12.62 -3.08
C LEU A 162 -7.07 -14.08 -3.47
N LEU A 163 -7.02 -14.38 -4.77
CA LEU A 163 -7.23 -15.74 -5.28
C LEU A 163 -6.16 -16.73 -4.82
N ILE A 164 -4.92 -16.28 -4.66
CA ILE A 164 -3.78 -17.15 -4.31
C ILE A 164 -3.66 -17.36 -2.80
N LEU A 165 -3.84 -16.29 -2.02
CA LEU A 165 -3.51 -16.26 -0.59
C LEU A 165 -4.69 -16.50 0.34
N VAL A 166 -5.93 -16.36 -0.14
CA VAL A 166 -7.14 -16.56 0.67
C VAL A 166 -7.93 -17.75 0.17
N VAL A 167 -8.35 -18.60 1.09
CA VAL A 167 -9.39 -19.59 0.84
C VAL A 167 -10.72 -18.90 1.01
N TYR A 168 -11.52 -18.83 -0.06
CA TYR A 168 -12.84 -18.19 -0.03
C TYR A 168 -13.72 -18.82 1.05
N SER A 169 -14.27 -18.01 1.92
CA SER A 169 -15.24 -18.43 2.93
C SER A 169 -16.56 -17.65 2.79
N GLN A 170 -17.66 -18.38 2.85
CA GLN A 170 -19.00 -17.79 2.92
C GLN A 170 -19.41 -17.43 4.37
N SER A 171 -18.57 -17.73 5.37
CA SER A 171 -18.82 -17.41 6.77
C SER A 171 -18.25 -16.05 7.16
N PHE A 172 -18.92 -15.35 8.06
CA PHE A 172 -18.48 -14.08 8.61
C PHE A 172 -17.19 -14.27 9.44
N ASN A 173 -16.06 -13.86 8.88
CA ASN A 173 -14.80 -13.80 9.59
C ASN A 173 -14.09 -12.48 9.23
N THR A 174 -14.07 -11.56 10.18
CA THR A 174 -13.36 -10.27 10.06
C THR A 174 -11.96 -10.29 10.64
N ASN A 175 -11.53 -11.45 11.15
CA ASN A 175 -10.20 -11.58 11.72
C ASN A 175 -9.19 -11.90 10.62
N ILE A 176 -8.34 -10.93 10.28
CA ILE A 176 -7.31 -11.06 9.24
C ILE A 176 -6.17 -12.03 9.60
N PHE A 177 -6.09 -12.44 10.86
CA PHE A 177 -5.03 -13.33 11.37
C PHE A 177 -5.46 -14.79 11.49
N SER A 178 -6.74 -15.12 11.30
CA SER A 178 -7.22 -16.49 11.48
C SER A 178 -8.29 -16.88 10.47
N GLY A 179 -8.09 -18.05 9.84
CA GLY A 179 -9.07 -18.74 9.00
C GLY A 179 -9.33 -18.10 7.64
N ALA A 180 -10.38 -18.60 6.96
CA ALA A 180 -10.79 -18.09 5.66
C ALA A 180 -11.46 -16.71 5.78
N PHE A 181 -11.05 -15.78 4.92
CA PHE A 181 -11.45 -14.38 4.96
C PHE A 181 -12.26 -14.02 3.71
N GLY A 182 -13.36 -13.30 3.86
CA GLY A 182 -14.23 -12.92 2.74
C GLY A 182 -13.80 -11.58 2.12
N THR A 183 -13.51 -11.59 0.81
CA THR A 183 -13.22 -10.40 0.00
C THR A 183 -13.97 -10.45 -1.32
N LEU A 184 -14.05 -9.34 -2.03
CA LEU A 184 -14.60 -9.23 -3.39
C LEU A 184 -13.61 -9.74 -4.42
#